data_0efcc694e5d4c766611157f90d327d9a
#
_entry.id   0efcc694e5d4c766611157f90d327d9a
#
_cell.length_a   1.000
_cell.length_b   1.000
_cell.length_c   1.000
_cell.angle_alpha   90.00
_cell.angle_beta   90.00
_cell.angle_gamma   90.00
#
_symmetry.space_group_name_H-M   'P 1'
#
loop_
_entity.id
_entity.type
_entity.pdbx_description
1 polymer ?
#
loop_
_entity_poly.entity_id
_entity_poly.type
_entity_poly.pdbx_seq_one_letter_code
_entity_poly.pdbx_strand_id
1 'polypeptide(L)'
;QNFYKLYERLSGMTGTADTEATEFYEIYNLDVIVIPTNVPVIRDDHNDLVFTSQKDKLSASINEIHSMYQVGRPVLVGTTSVEKSKTLSQELTTKYNVSHEVLNAEQHERESEIVKFAGSLGAVTVATNMAGRGTDIKLEPLSPEILIEHWKRSGICPKDVTPEMSEEE
;
A
#
# COMPACT_ATOMS: atom_id res chain seq x y z
N GLN A 1 18.62 -3.56 21.65
CA GLN A 1 18.55 -5.00 22.03
C GLN A 1 18.77 -5.18 23.53
N ASN A 2 19.87 -4.71 24.12
CA ASN A 2 20.21 -4.93 25.55
C ASN A 2 19.17 -4.40 26.53
N PHE A 3 18.50 -3.30 26.21
CA PHE A 3 17.44 -2.73 27.05
C PHE A 3 16.29 -3.70 27.28
N TYR A 4 15.84 -4.40 26.23
CA TYR A 4 14.73 -5.35 26.34
C TYR A 4 15.06 -6.60 27.15
N LYS A 5 16.35 -6.98 27.25
CA LYS A 5 16.80 -8.12 28.06
C LYS A 5 16.72 -7.86 29.59
N LEU A 6 16.46 -6.61 29.99
CA LEU A 6 16.25 -6.25 31.40
C LEU A 6 14.86 -6.62 31.93
N TYR A 7 13.93 -6.99 31.03
CA TYR A 7 12.58 -7.37 31.44
C TYR A 7 12.51 -8.87 31.70
N GLU A 8 11.89 -9.26 32.82
CA GLU A 8 11.63 -10.68 33.14
C GLU A 8 10.63 -11.32 32.18
N ARG A 9 9.69 -10.53 31.66
CA ARG A 9 8.69 -10.94 30.69
C ARG A 9 8.69 -9.95 29.53
N LEU A 10 8.87 -10.47 28.34
CA LEU A 10 8.87 -9.71 27.10
C LEU A 10 7.93 -10.41 26.10
N SER A 11 7.08 -9.63 25.46
CA SER A 11 6.26 -10.08 24.34
C SER A 11 6.04 -8.95 23.36
N GLY A 12 5.63 -9.26 22.15
CA GLY A 12 5.33 -8.27 21.12
C GLY A 12 4.40 -8.85 20.07
N MET A 13 3.91 -7.98 19.20
CA MET A 13 3.07 -8.35 18.06
C MET A 13 3.53 -7.59 16.83
N THR A 14 3.63 -8.27 15.71
CA THR A 14 3.97 -7.67 14.42
C THR A 14 3.44 -8.56 13.28
N GLY A 15 3.20 -7.98 12.12
CA GLY A 15 2.82 -8.72 10.92
C GLY A 15 3.98 -9.42 10.19
N THR A 16 5.23 -9.26 10.65
CA THR A 16 6.43 -9.71 9.91
C THR A 16 7.44 -10.47 10.76
N ALA A 17 7.03 -11.05 11.91
CA ALA A 17 7.95 -11.73 12.82
C ALA A 17 8.39 -13.12 12.34
N ASP A 18 7.61 -13.79 11.51
CA ASP A 18 7.85 -15.17 11.11
C ASP A 18 9.18 -15.34 10.36
N THR A 19 9.52 -14.42 9.48
CA THR A 19 10.79 -14.40 8.74
C THR A 19 12.02 -14.22 9.63
N GLU A 20 11.85 -13.61 10.80
CA GLU A 20 12.90 -13.29 11.75
C GLU A 20 12.81 -14.14 13.04
N ALA A 21 12.07 -15.24 13.01
CA ALA A 21 11.83 -16.11 14.18
C ALA A 21 13.14 -16.55 14.85
N THR A 22 14.14 -16.93 14.05
CA THR A 22 15.46 -17.33 14.55
C THR A 22 16.15 -16.21 15.33
N GLU A 23 16.10 -14.96 14.83
CA GLU A 23 16.69 -13.81 15.51
C GLU A 23 15.97 -13.52 16.84
N PHE A 24 14.65 -13.60 16.87
CA PHE A 24 13.87 -13.42 18.10
C PHE A 24 14.24 -14.47 19.16
N TYR A 25 14.42 -15.71 18.75
CA TYR A 25 14.81 -16.78 19.65
C TYR A 25 16.25 -16.59 20.17
N GLU A 26 17.22 -16.32 19.30
CA GLU A 26 18.64 -16.16 19.67
C GLU A 26 18.90 -14.95 20.57
N ILE A 27 18.21 -13.82 20.32
CA ILE A 27 18.47 -12.58 21.05
C ILE A 27 17.65 -12.48 22.34
N TYR A 28 16.39 -12.89 22.30
CA TYR A 28 15.43 -12.64 23.39
C TYR A 28 14.84 -13.91 23.99
N ASN A 29 15.17 -15.07 23.46
CA ASN A 29 14.57 -16.38 23.81
C ASN A 29 13.03 -16.35 23.70
N LEU A 30 12.53 -15.74 22.60
CA LEU A 30 11.12 -15.64 22.29
C LEU A 30 10.76 -16.54 21.12
N ASP A 31 9.73 -17.35 21.30
CA ASP A 31 9.11 -18.10 20.21
C ASP A 31 8.16 -17.19 19.41
N VAL A 32 8.15 -17.38 18.10
CA VAL A 32 7.20 -16.72 17.21
C VAL A 32 6.02 -17.64 16.94
N ILE A 33 4.83 -17.18 17.24
CA ILE A 33 3.58 -17.91 17.02
C ILE A 33 2.79 -17.19 15.94
N VAL A 34 2.58 -17.86 14.80
CA VAL A 34 1.78 -17.32 13.70
C VAL A 34 0.29 -17.52 14.01
N ILE A 35 -0.43 -16.41 14.12
CA ILE A 35 -1.88 -16.41 14.32
C ILE A 35 -2.53 -16.31 12.93
N PRO A 36 -3.37 -17.28 12.53
CA PRO A 36 -4.03 -17.23 11.22
C PRO A 36 -4.98 -16.04 11.12
N THR A 37 -5.17 -15.54 9.90
CA THR A 37 -6.08 -14.45 9.61
C THR A 37 -7.54 -14.86 9.85
N ASN A 38 -8.37 -13.88 10.30
CA ASN A 38 -9.80 -14.12 10.55
C ASN A 38 -10.57 -14.46 9.26
N VAL A 39 -10.18 -13.85 8.14
CA VAL A 39 -10.74 -14.10 6.81
C VAL A 39 -9.61 -14.51 5.85
N PRO A 40 -9.91 -15.22 4.76
CA PRO A 40 -8.89 -15.56 3.76
C PRO A 40 -8.15 -14.32 3.24
N VAL A 41 -6.85 -14.44 3.05
CA VAL A 41 -6.04 -13.38 2.42
C VAL A 41 -6.34 -13.36 0.93
N ILE A 42 -6.82 -12.20 0.45
CA ILE A 42 -7.10 -11.96 -0.97
C ILE A 42 -6.02 -11.13 -1.67
N ARG A 43 -4.94 -10.79 -0.92
CA ARG A 43 -3.78 -10.08 -1.48
C ARG A 43 -3.05 -10.99 -2.45
N ASP A 44 -2.75 -10.46 -3.63
CA ASP A 44 -1.91 -11.12 -4.63
C ASP A 44 -0.50 -10.54 -4.58
N ASP A 45 0.45 -11.34 -4.11
CA ASP A 45 1.84 -10.94 -3.96
C ASP A 45 2.62 -11.33 -5.21
N HIS A 46 2.95 -10.36 -6.05
CA HIS A 46 3.73 -10.56 -7.26
C HIS A 46 5.21 -10.77 -6.96
N ASN A 47 5.89 -11.50 -7.84
CA ASN A 47 7.34 -11.69 -7.75
C ASN A 47 8.10 -10.38 -7.99
N ASP A 48 9.29 -10.28 -7.39
CA ASP A 48 10.18 -9.14 -7.58
C ASP A 48 10.63 -9.00 -9.04
N LEU A 49 10.65 -7.76 -9.52
CA LEU A 49 11.21 -7.41 -10.83
C LEU A 49 12.65 -6.92 -10.67
N VAL A 50 13.57 -7.61 -11.34
CA VAL A 50 15.00 -7.28 -11.31
C VAL A 50 15.39 -6.49 -12.56
N PHE A 51 16.05 -5.36 -12.37
CA PHE A 51 16.47 -4.44 -13.42
C PHE A 51 17.99 -4.30 -13.47
N THR A 52 18.54 -4.10 -14.67
CA THR A 52 19.98 -3.90 -14.88
C THR A 52 20.44 -2.49 -14.53
N SER A 53 19.53 -1.51 -14.50
CA SER A 53 19.84 -0.14 -14.12
C SER A 53 18.76 0.51 -13.23
N GLN A 54 19.19 1.48 -12.43
CA GLN A 54 18.26 2.29 -11.63
C GLN A 54 17.28 3.10 -12.48
N LYS A 55 17.72 3.52 -13.67
CA LYS A 55 16.89 4.27 -14.61
C LYS A 55 15.75 3.40 -15.16
N ASP A 56 16.04 2.16 -15.52
CA ASP A 56 15.04 1.23 -16.03
C ASP A 56 14.02 0.87 -14.93
N LYS A 57 14.51 0.60 -13.71
CA LYS A 57 13.66 0.40 -12.54
C LYS A 57 12.70 1.57 -12.31
N LEU A 58 13.24 2.80 -12.29
CA LEU A 58 12.43 4.00 -12.07
C LEU A 58 11.38 4.17 -13.18
N SER A 59 11.79 3.99 -14.44
CA SER A 59 10.88 4.10 -15.58
C SER A 59 9.76 3.06 -15.53
N ALA A 60 10.07 1.81 -15.20
CA ALA A 60 9.08 0.75 -15.04
C ALA A 60 8.10 1.06 -13.91
N SER A 61 8.61 1.48 -12.75
CA SER A 61 7.77 1.86 -11.60
C SER A 61 6.80 3.00 -11.94
N ILE A 62 7.28 4.04 -12.63
CA ILE A 62 6.44 5.18 -13.04
C ILE A 62 5.35 4.76 -14.04
N ASN A 63 5.69 3.89 -14.99
CA ASN A 63 4.72 3.37 -15.96
C ASN A 63 3.63 2.54 -15.27
N GLU A 64 3.99 1.71 -14.31
CA GLU A 64 3.04 0.91 -13.53
C GLU A 64 2.12 1.79 -12.68
N ILE A 65 2.68 2.76 -11.94
CA ILE A 65 1.90 3.73 -11.17
C ILE A 65 0.90 4.45 -12.08
N HIS A 66 1.35 4.92 -13.24
CA HIS A 66 0.49 5.61 -14.18
C HIS A 66 -0.64 4.70 -14.71
N SER A 67 -0.35 3.45 -15.03
CA SER A 67 -1.37 2.49 -15.50
C SER A 67 -2.43 2.22 -14.45
N MET A 68 -2.04 2.09 -13.18
CA MET A 68 -2.99 1.92 -12.07
C MET A 68 -3.81 3.18 -11.81
N TYR A 69 -3.17 4.35 -11.88
CA TYR A 69 -3.84 5.65 -11.76
C TYR A 69 -4.93 5.84 -12.82
N GLN A 70 -4.65 5.46 -14.08
CA GLN A 70 -5.63 5.57 -15.18
C GLN A 70 -6.89 4.74 -14.99
N VAL A 71 -6.79 3.61 -14.32
CA VAL A 71 -7.95 2.76 -13.99
C VAL A 71 -8.59 3.12 -12.63
N GLY A 72 -8.11 4.19 -11.99
CA GLY A 72 -8.65 4.70 -10.73
C GLY A 72 -8.24 3.89 -9.49
N ARG A 73 -7.29 2.95 -9.59
CA ARG A 73 -6.82 2.21 -8.41
C ARG A 73 -5.98 3.11 -7.52
N PRO A 74 -6.20 3.11 -6.18
CA PRO A 74 -5.27 3.76 -5.27
C PRO A 74 -3.91 3.04 -5.28
N VAL A 75 -2.83 3.81 -5.24
CA VAL A 75 -1.45 3.30 -5.31
C VAL A 75 -0.65 3.83 -4.14
N LEU A 76 -0.08 2.93 -3.36
CA LEU A 76 0.89 3.26 -2.32
C LEU A 76 2.29 2.83 -2.76
N VAL A 77 3.20 3.79 -2.88
CA VAL A 77 4.56 3.58 -3.36
C VAL A 77 5.54 3.71 -2.20
N GLY A 78 6.18 2.60 -1.81
CA GLY A 78 7.23 2.60 -0.80
C GLY A 78 8.60 2.96 -1.37
N THR A 79 9.29 3.91 -0.77
CA THR A 79 10.67 4.28 -1.11
C THR A 79 11.60 4.11 0.08
N THR A 80 12.89 3.87 -0.17
CA THR A 80 13.88 3.62 0.88
C THR A 80 14.56 4.89 1.40
N SER A 81 14.31 6.05 0.80
CA SER A 81 14.87 7.33 1.27
C SER A 81 14.02 8.52 0.81
N VAL A 82 14.16 9.65 1.50
CA VAL A 82 13.52 10.93 1.14
C VAL A 82 13.94 11.38 -0.26
N GLU A 83 15.20 11.22 -0.63
CA GLU A 83 15.71 11.61 -1.96
C GLU A 83 15.04 10.81 -3.08
N LYS A 84 14.89 9.49 -2.89
CA LYS A 84 14.19 8.63 -3.86
C LYS A 84 12.72 9.00 -3.97
N SER A 85 12.07 9.37 -2.87
CA SER A 85 10.67 9.83 -2.90
C SER A 85 10.53 11.14 -3.70
N LYS A 86 11.45 12.09 -3.52
CA LYS A 86 11.50 13.35 -4.28
C LYS A 86 11.75 13.12 -5.77
N THR A 87 12.72 12.26 -6.12
CA THR A 87 13.02 11.91 -7.51
C THR A 87 11.80 11.29 -8.20
N LEU A 88 11.16 10.30 -7.55
CA LEU A 88 9.97 9.66 -8.08
C LEU A 88 8.82 10.65 -8.27
N SER A 89 8.60 11.52 -7.29
CA SER A 89 7.58 12.58 -7.34
C SER A 89 7.79 13.54 -8.53
N GLN A 90 9.02 13.99 -8.75
CA GLN A 90 9.36 14.85 -9.89
C GLN A 90 9.09 14.16 -11.23
N GLU A 91 9.49 12.91 -11.36
CA GLU A 91 9.28 12.14 -12.59
C GLU A 91 7.79 11.86 -12.86
N LEU A 92 6.99 11.52 -11.83
CA LEU A 92 5.54 11.35 -11.95
C LEU A 92 4.86 12.62 -12.46
N THR A 93 5.25 13.78 -11.93
CA THR A 93 4.73 15.07 -12.38
C THR A 93 5.18 15.39 -13.81
N THR A 94 6.47 15.25 -14.09
CA THR A 94 7.06 15.68 -15.36
C THR A 94 6.61 14.81 -16.54
N LYS A 95 6.55 13.47 -16.33
CA LYS A 95 6.29 12.52 -17.42
C LYS A 95 4.80 12.32 -17.71
N TYR A 96 3.97 12.27 -16.67
CA TYR A 96 2.56 11.89 -16.80
C TYR A 96 1.59 12.86 -16.13
N ASN A 97 2.09 13.90 -15.47
CA ASN A 97 1.27 14.83 -14.68
C ASN A 97 0.30 14.13 -13.72
N VAL A 98 0.77 13.05 -13.06
CA VAL A 98 -0.02 12.30 -12.07
C VAL A 98 -0.15 13.12 -10.80
N SER A 99 -1.39 13.37 -10.36
CA SER A 99 -1.65 13.96 -9.04
C SER A 99 -1.27 12.96 -7.96
N HIS A 100 -0.43 13.36 -7.00
CA HIS A 100 0.02 12.49 -5.92
C HIS A 100 0.40 13.26 -4.68
N GLU A 101 0.37 12.59 -3.53
CA GLU A 101 0.86 13.11 -2.25
C GLU A 101 2.20 12.43 -1.89
N VAL A 102 3.08 13.19 -1.22
CA VAL A 102 4.37 12.68 -0.75
C VAL A 102 4.37 12.65 0.78
N LEU A 103 4.65 11.49 1.35
CA LEU A 103 4.70 11.25 2.78
C LEU A 103 6.12 10.85 3.20
N ASN A 104 6.85 11.78 3.79
CA ASN A 104 8.20 11.56 4.27
C ASN A 104 8.45 12.30 5.59
N ALA A 105 9.64 12.14 6.16
CA ALA A 105 10.01 12.73 7.45
C ALA A 105 9.91 14.28 7.52
N GLU A 106 9.80 14.95 6.39
CA GLU A 106 9.68 16.42 6.33
C GLU A 106 8.21 16.90 6.47
N GLN A 107 7.23 15.98 6.44
CA GLN A 107 5.80 16.31 6.37
C GLN A 107 4.96 15.66 7.49
N HIS A 108 5.55 15.43 8.64
CA HIS A 108 4.88 14.78 9.78
C HIS A 108 3.55 15.42 10.20
N GLU A 109 3.42 16.74 10.10
CA GLU A 109 2.21 17.45 10.52
C GLU A 109 0.98 17.10 9.66
N ARG A 110 1.19 16.70 8.39
CA ARG A 110 0.14 16.34 7.45
C ARG A 110 -0.04 14.82 7.28
N GLU A 111 0.75 14.03 7.98
CA GLU A 111 0.76 12.56 7.83
C GLU A 111 -0.64 11.96 7.96
N SER A 112 -1.36 12.30 9.01
CA SER A 112 -2.72 11.77 9.27
C SER A 112 -3.73 12.13 8.18
N GLU A 113 -3.61 13.33 7.58
CA GLU A 113 -4.48 13.74 6.47
C GLU A 113 -4.17 12.95 5.21
N ILE A 114 -2.88 12.85 4.84
CA ILE A 114 -2.45 12.12 3.63
C ILE A 114 -2.85 10.65 3.72
N VAL A 115 -2.60 10.01 4.86
CA VAL A 115 -2.92 8.59 5.06
C VAL A 115 -4.43 8.34 5.01
N LYS A 116 -5.25 9.26 5.53
CA LYS A 116 -6.71 9.15 5.50
C LYS A 116 -7.26 9.03 4.07
N PHE A 117 -6.64 9.70 3.11
CA PHE A 117 -7.08 9.70 1.71
C PHE A 117 -6.27 8.75 0.80
N ALA A 118 -5.27 8.06 1.33
CA ALA A 118 -4.42 7.17 0.53
C ALA A 118 -5.17 5.99 -0.10
N GLY A 119 -6.34 5.62 0.44
CA GLY A 119 -7.21 4.57 -0.09
C GLY A 119 -8.35 5.09 -0.99
N SER A 120 -8.39 6.38 -1.31
CA SER A 120 -9.42 6.96 -2.17
C SER A 120 -9.21 6.59 -3.64
N LEU A 121 -10.27 6.65 -4.44
CA LEU A 121 -10.25 6.35 -5.86
C LEU A 121 -9.20 7.20 -6.60
N GLY A 122 -8.25 6.55 -7.26
CA GLY A 122 -7.19 7.21 -8.01
C GLY A 122 -6.14 7.93 -7.17
N ALA A 123 -6.14 7.76 -5.84
CA ALA A 123 -5.10 8.34 -4.99
C ALA A 123 -3.74 7.69 -5.27
N VAL A 124 -2.71 8.52 -5.38
CA VAL A 124 -1.31 8.05 -5.46
C VAL A 124 -0.53 8.65 -4.30
N THR A 125 0.01 7.80 -3.44
CA THR A 125 0.80 8.22 -2.27
C THR A 125 2.21 7.66 -2.35
N VAL A 126 3.20 8.54 -2.38
CA VAL A 126 4.63 8.18 -2.36
C VAL A 126 5.14 8.31 -0.93
N ALA A 127 5.45 7.20 -0.27
CA ALA A 127 5.86 7.17 1.12
C ALA A 127 7.30 6.63 1.31
N THR A 128 8.00 7.08 2.35
CA THR A 128 9.20 6.39 2.83
C THR A 128 8.81 5.23 3.74
N ASN A 129 9.69 4.23 3.92
CA ASN A 129 9.44 3.01 4.70
C ASN A 129 8.78 3.20 6.06
N MET A 130 9.03 4.34 6.71
CA MET A 130 8.57 4.59 8.08
C MET A 130 7.27 5.39 8.12
N ALA A 131 6.88 6.01 7.03
CA ALA A 131 5.68 6.83 6.94
C ALA A 131 4.43 5.95 6.85
N GLY A 132 3.41 6.27 7.66
CA GLY A 132 2.17 5.50 7.73
C GLY A 132 2.25 4.18 8.52
N ARG A 133 3.38 3.86 9.14
CA ARG A 133 3.50 2.65 9.97
C ARG A 133 2.56 2.72 11.18
N GLY A 134 1.76 1.66 11.35
CA GLY A 134 0.75 1.59 12.42
C GLY A 134 -0.55 2.33 12.12
N THR A 135 -0.73 2.83 10.89
CA THR A 135 -1.96 3.49 10.45
C THR A 135 -2.73 2.57 9.50
N ASP A 136 -4.01 2.42 9.74
CA ASP A 136 -4.90 1.63 8.90
C ASP A 136 -5.37 2.47 7.69
N ILE A 137 -5.00 2.04 6.48
CA ILE A 137 -5.45 2.67 5.24
C ILE A 137 -6.69 1.94 4.76
N LYS A 138 -7.83 2.62 4.82
CA LYS A 138 -9.11 2.09 4.35
C LYS A 138 -9.35 2.49 2.91
N LEU A 139 -9.78 1.53 2.10
CA LEU A 139 -10.28 1.84 0.77
C LEU A 139 -11.59 2.62 0.90
N GLU A 140 -11.72 3.66 0.09
CA GLU A 140 -12.96 4.43 0.02
C GLU A 140 -14.09 3.54 -0.51
N PRO A 141 -15.24 3.49 0.18
CA PRO A 141 -16.39 2.79 -0.34
C PRO A 141 -16.87 3.47 -1.62
N LEU A 142 -16.90 2.72 -2.71
CA LEU A 142 -17.41 3.24 -3.98
C LEU A 142 -18.94 3.33 -3.92
N SER A 143 -19.50 4.39 -4.52
CA SER A 143 -20.94 4.48 -4.67
C SER A 143 -21.46 3.36 -5.59
N PRO A 144 -22.71 2.91 -5.42
CA PRO A 144 -23.30 1.88 -6.29
C PRO A 144 -23.17 2.22 -7.78
N GLU A 145 -23.32 3.49 -8.15
CA GLU A 145 -23.21 3.96 -9.52
C GLU A 145 -21.81 3.71 -10.10
N ILE A 146 -20.76 4.07 -9.34
CA ILE A 146 -19.35 3.88 -9.75
C ILE A 146 -19.04 2.38 -9.88
N LEU A 147 -19.52 1.57 -8.93
CA LEU A 147 -19.32 0.12 -8.94
C LEU A 147 -19.96 -0.51 -10.17
N ILE A 148 -21.20 -0.18 -10.46
CA ILE A 148 -21.93 -0.70 -11.62
C ILE A 148 -21.27 -0.25 -12.92
N GLU A 149 -20.84 1.00 -13.03
CA GLU A 149 -20.12 1.46 -14.21
C GLU A 149 -18.81 0.69 -14.42
N HIS A 150 -18.06 0.45 -13.35
CA HIS A 150 -16.86 -0.38 -13.39
C HIS A 150 -17.17 -1.82 -13.83
N TRP A 151 -18.19 -2.44 -13.27
CA TRP A 151 -18.59 -3.80 -13.62
C TRP A 151 -19.07 -3.92 -15.07
N LYS A 152 -19.79 -2.92 -15.58
CA LYS A 152 -20.18 -2.85 -17.01
C LYS A 152 -18.97 -2.78 -17.94
N ARG A 153 -17.98 -1.94 -17.59
CA ARG A 153 -16.72 -1.82 -18.36
C ARG A 153 -15.90 -3.10 -18.32
N SER A 154 -15.91 -3.79 -17.18
CA SER A 154 -15.17 -5.05 -16.98
C SER A 154 -15.93 -6.28 -17.48
N GLY A 155 -17.15 -6.12 -17.98
CA GLY A 155 -17.99 -7.24 -18.47
C GLY A 155 -18.49 -8.17 -17.35
N ILE A 156 -18.48 -7.71 -16.10
CA ILE A 156 -18.93 -8.49 -14.94
C ILE A 156 -20.44 -8.48 -14.83
N CYS A 157 -21.09 -7.39 -15.21
CA CYS A 157 -22.54 -7.29 -15.23
C CYS A 157 -23.07 -6.82 -16.60
N PRO A 158 -24.36 -7.10 -16.92
CA PRO A 158 -25.04 -6.59 -18.11
C PRO A 158 -25.05 -5.06 -18.16
N LYS A 159 -25.18 -4.48 -19.37
CA LYS A 159 -25.13 -3.03 -19.57
C LYS A 159 -26.39 -2.28 -19.07
N ASP A 160 -27.46 -2.98 -18.87
CA ASP A 160 -28.78 -2.48 -18.46
C ASP A 160 -28.98 -2.44 -16.93
N VAL A 161 -28.04 -3.00 -16.15
CA VAL A 161 -28.10 -2.96 -14.68
C VAL A 161 -28.04 -1.52 -14.17
N THR A 162 -28.92 -1.16 -13.24
CA THR A 162 -28.94 0.15 -12.56
C THR A 162 -28.78 -0.02 -11.06
N PRO A 163 -28.37 1.04 -10.30
CA PRO A 163 -28.22 0.98 -8.85
C PRO A 163 -29.51 0.68 -8.07
N GLU A 164 -30.65 0.81 -8.72
CA GLU A 164 -31.98 0.63 -8.13
C GLU A 164 -32.50 -0.81 -8.29
N MET A 165 -31.80 -1.65 -9.07
CA MET A 165 -32.16 -3.06 -9.23
C MET A 165 -31.82 -3.84 -7.97
N SER A 166 -32.74 -4.71 -7.53
CA SER A 166 -32.49 -5.62 -6.39
C SER A 166 -31.59 -6.78 -6.81
N GLU A 167 -31.03 -7.50 -5.83
CA GLU A 167 -30.20 -8.69 -6.06
C GLU A 167 -30.99 -9.85 -6.72
N GLU A 168 -32.33 -9.75 -6.81
CA GLU A 168 -33.19 -10.76 -7.38
C GLU A 168 -33.60 -10.46 -8.86
N GLU A 169 -33.22 -9.31 -9.40
CA GLU A 169 -33.42 -8.90 -10.79
C GLU A 169 -32.11 -8.98 -11.60
#